data_1f931612bc3d31697fe0f5d51d64a19d
#
_entry.id   1f931612bc3d31697fe0f5d51d64a19d
#
_cell.length_a   1.000
_cell.length_b   1.000
_cell.length_c   1.000
_cell.angle_alpha   90.00
_cell.angle_beta   90.00
_cell.angle_gamma   90.00
#
_symmetry.space_group_name_H-M   'P 1'
#
loop_
_entity.id
_entity.type
_entity.pdbx_description
1 polymer ?
#
loop_
_entity_poly.entity_id
_entity_poly.type
_entity_poly.pdbx_seq_one_letter_code
_entity_poly.pdbx_strand_id
1 'polypeptide(L)'
;MKWITREKIKVDRVACPWLIKKFIDPDAEFVFLPRSTDWTKISDGIVFDVPDCELGHHGEDVSFNSIMKKYNLTDPALMLLGEIVRAADSHPAGAGLRWVASGFGALGLSDHEILEREFIVYDALYAECRRQTGS
;
A
#
# COMPACT_ATOMS: atom_id res chain seq x y z
N MET A 1 9.19 -1.19 -14.05
CA MET A 1 9.51 0.06 -13.33
C MET A 1 9.86 -0.25 -11.88
N LYS A 2 10.89 0.39 -11.36
CA LYS A 2 11.25 0.26 -9.95
C LYS A 2 10.40 1.20 -9.10
N TRP A 3 9.84 0.65 -8.05
CA TRP A 3 9.05 1.37 -7.05
C TRP A 3 9.74 1.19 -5.71
N ILE A 4 10.13 2.28 -5.08
CA ILE A 4 11.09 2.29 -3.98
C ILE A 4 10.43 2.87 -2.73
N THR A 5 10.52 2.14 -1.63
CA THR A 5 9.97 2.57 -0.34
C THR A 5 10.84 2.07 0.82
N ARG A 6 10.40 2.35 2.02
CA ARG A 6 11.08 1.96 3.25
C ARG A 6 10.84 0.48 3.56
N GLU A 7 11.87 -0.19 4.04
CA GLU A 7 11.80 -1.57 4.54
C GLU A 7 10.92 -1.72 5.79
N LYS A 8 10.66 -2.96 6.19
CA LYS A 8 9.81 -3.34 7.33
C LYS A 8 8.37 -2.87 7.11
N ILE A 9 7.76 -3.46 6.10
CA ILE A 9 6.44 -3.06 5.59
C ILE A 9 5.31 -3.46 6.53
N LYS A 10 4.29 -2.60 6.59
CA LYS A 10 3.03 -2.84 7.29
C LYS A 10 1.86 -2.44 6.37
N VAL A 11 0.76 -1.93 6.90
CA VAL A 11 -0.50 -1.77 6.15
C VAL A 11 -0.29 -1.02 4.82
N ASP A 12 0.14 0.24 4.85
CA ASP A 12 0.29 1.05 3.63
C ASP A 12 1.34 0.49 2.67
N ARG A 13 2.46 0.00 3.21
CA ARG A 13 3.54 -0.53 2.38
C ARG A 13 3.29 -1.96 1.88
N VAL A 14 2.11 -2.51 2.15
CA VAL A 14 1.58 -3.69 1.46
C VAL A 14 0.42 -3.28 0.56
N ALA A 15 -0.48 -2.42 1.03
CA ALA A 15 -1.62 -1.93 0.26
C ALA A 15 -1.17 -1.18 -1.00
N CYS A 16 -0.17 -0.30 -0.89
CA CYS A 16 0.33 0.46 -2.03
C CYS A 16 1.00 -0.43 -3.09
N PRO A 17 1.93 -1.34 -2.76
CA PRO A 17 2.43 -2.31 -3.72
C PRO A 17 1.34 -3.15 -4.39
N TRP A 18 0.34 -3.58 -3.64
CA TRP A 18 -0.80 -4.30 -4.20
C TRP A 18 -1.54 -3.45 -5.25
N LEU A 19 -1.85 -2.20 -4.90
CA LEU A 19 -2.53 -1.26 -5.81
C LEU A 19 -1.71 -1.04 -7.08
N ILE A 20 -0.41 -0.80 -6.92
CA ILE A 20 0.51 -0.57 -8.02
C ILE A 20 0.55 -1.78 -8.96
N LYS A 21 0.74 -2.96 -8.41
CA LYS A 21 0.88 -4.19 -9.20
C LYS A 21 -0.40 -4.56 -9.94
N LYS A 22 -1.55 -4.35 -9.30
CA LYS A 22 -2.85 -4.76 -9.86
C LYS A 22 -3.44 -3.75 -10.85
N PHE A 23 -3.19 -2.44 -10.66
CA PHE A 23 -3.92 -1.40 -11.39
C PHE A 23 -3.03 -0.41 -12.17
N ILE A 24 -1.74 -0.38 -11.94
CA ILE A 24 -0.85 0.64 -12.51
C ILE A 24 0.28 0.01 -13.32
N ASP A 25 1.06 -0.88 -12.72
CA ASP A 25 2.27 -1.45 -13.31
C ASP A 25 2.37 -2.94 -12.98
N PRO A 26 1.86 -3.82 -13.86
CA PRO A 26 1.93 -5.27 -13.63
C PRO A 26 3.35 -5.82 -13.52
N ASP A 27 4.33 -5.11 -14.11
CA ASP A 27 5.73 -5.48 -14.09
C ASP A 27 6.52 -4.74 -13.00
N ALA A 28 5.84 -4.18 -12.01
CA ALA A 28 6.46 -3.44 -10.93
C ALA A 28 7.48 -4.29 -10.18
N GLU A 29 8.66 -3.71 -9.98
CA GLU A 29 9.70 -4.23 -9.10
C GLU A 29 9.76 -3.38 -7.84
N PHE A 30 9.59 -4.00 -6.68
CA PHE A 30 9.61 -3.28 -5.42
C PHE A 30 10.99 -3.39 -4.77
N VAL A 31 11.52 -2.24 -4.36
CA VAL A 31 12.83 -2.11 -3.69
C VAL A 31 12.59 -1.51 -2.31
N PHE A 32 13.09 -2.16 -1.28
CA PHE A 32 12.93 -1.74 0.11
C PHE A 32 14.27 -1.29 0.67
N LEU A 33 14.34 -0.04 1.11
CA LEU A 33 15.57 0.58 1.60
C LEU A 33 15.45 0.97 3.07
N PRO A 34 16.59 1.11 3.77
CA PRO A 34 16.59 1.50 5.18
C PRO A 34 15.92 2.85 5.42
N ARG A 35 15.37 3.02 6.62
CA ARG A 35 14.71 4.27 7.06
C ARG A 35 15.64 5.49 6.95
N SER A 36 16.95 5.29 7.10
CA SER A 36 17.95 6.35 7.02
C SER A 36 18.28 6.82 5.60
N THR A 37 17.65 6.23 4.58
CA THR A 37 17.89 6.57 3.18
C THR A 37 17.55 8.04 2.89
N ASP A 38 18.40 8.72 2.14
CA ASP A 38 18.08 10.03 1.59
C ASP A 38 17.23 9.87 0.34
N TRP A 39 15.92 9.97 0.52
CA TRP A 39 14.94 9.73 -0.54
C TRP A 39 15.03 10.74 -1.68
N THR A 40 15.59 11.93 -1.42
CA THR A 40 15.72 12.99 -2.44
C THR A 40 16.79 12.68 -3.48
N LYS A 41 17.69 11.75 -3.19
CA LYS A 41 18.80 11.37 -4.08
C LYS A 41 18.48 10.18 -4.98
N ILE A 42 17.28 9.60 -4.84
CA ILE A 42 16.87 8.47 -5.66
C ILE A 42 16.38 8.99 -7.01
N SER A 43 16.97 8.49 -8.10
CA SER A 43 16.65 8.90 -9.47
C SER A 43 16.30 7.75 -10.40
N ASP A 44 16.45 6.50 -9.94
CA ASP A 44 16.28 5.30 -10.79
C ASP A 44 14.94 4.59 -10.57
N GLY A 45 13.99 5.24 -9.94
CA GLY A 45 12.67 4.67 -9.68
C GLY A 45 11.70 5.68 -9.11
N ILE A 46 10.51 5.21 -8.80
CA ILE A 46 9.44 6.01 -8.20
C ILE A 46 9.42 5.74 -6.70
N VAL A 47 9.59 6.79 -5.90
CA VAL A 47 9.55 6.71 -4.43
C VAL A 47 8.11 6.87 -3.95
N PHE A 48 7.69 6.04 -3.00
CA PHE A 48 6.34 6.12 -2.42
C PHE A 48 6.36 5.78 -0.92
N ASP A 49 5.36 6.29 -0.23
CA ASP A 49 5.10 6.04 1.20
C ASP A 49 6.31 6.28 2.10
N VAL A 50 6.99 7.41 1.87
CA VAL A 50 8.08 7.91 2.72
C VAL A 50 7.83 9.39 3.02
N PRO A 51 8.46 9.97 4.07
CA PRO A 51 8.26 11.39 4.38
C PRO A 51 8.57 12.31 3.20
N ASP A 52 7.72 13.31 3.01
CA ASP A 52 7.89 14.41 2.05
C ASP A 52 7.92 14.00 0.57
N CYS A 53 7.49 12.78 0.21
CA CYS A 53 7.40 12.41 -1.20
C CYS A 53 6.02 12.73 -1.78
N GLU A 54 5.94 12.84 -3.12
CA GLU A 54 4.67 13.08 -3.82
C GLU A 54 3.63 12.00 -3.54
N LEU A 55 4.04 10.74 -3.60
CA LEU A 55 3.16 9.59 -3.37
C LEU A 55 3.20 9.14 -1.90
N GLY A 56 3.05 10.10 -0.99
CA GLY A 56 3.05 9.89 0.45
C GLY A 56 1.80 10.43 1.11
N HIS A 57 1.90 10.70 2.41
CA HIS A 57 0.79 11.26 3.17
C HIS A 57 0.64 12.75 2.89
N HIS A 58 -0.57 13.22 2.58
CA HIS A 58 -0.90 14.61 2.32
C HIS A 58 -2.23 14.97 2.99
N GLY A 59 -2.19 15.79 4.05
CA GLY A 59 -3.38 16.13 4.82
C GLY A 59 -3.99 14.88 5.47
N GLU A 60 -5.25 14.60 5.14
CA GLU A 60 -5.93 13.39 5.62
C GLU A 60 -5.67 12.16 4.74
N ASP A 61 -5.10 12.34 3.55
CA ASP A 61 -4.81 11.24 2.65
C ASP A 61 -3.57 10.47 3.11
N VAL A 62 -3.66 9.16 3.10
CA VAL A 62 -2.50 8.28 3.21
C VAL A 62 -1.94 8.00 1.80
N SER A 63 -0.81 7.32 1.72
CA SER A 63 -0.13 7.08 0.44
C SER A 63 -1.01 6.37 -0.59
N PHE A 64 -1.84 5.43 -0.15
CA PHE A 64 -2.81 4.74 -1.02
C PHE A 64 -3.72 5.73 -1.76
N ASN A 65 -4.28 6.71 -1.03
CA ASN A 65 -5.14 7.74 -1.62
C ASN A 65 -4.36 8.63 -2.59
N SER A 66 -3.13 9.01 -2.24
CA SER A 66 -2.28 9.85 -3.08
C SER A 66 -1.95 9.16 -4.41
N ILE A 67 -1.66 7.86 -4.38
CA ILE A 67 -1.41 7.07 -5.59
C ILE A 67 -2.67 6.97 -6.45
N MET A 68 -3.83 6.73 -5.86
CA MET A 68 -5.10 6.71 -6.59
C MET A 68 -5.34 8.03 -7.33
N LYS A 69 -5.10 9.15 -6.67
CA LYS A 69 -5.28 10.48 -7.28
C LYS A 69 -4.31 10.71 -8.42
N LYS A 70 -3.05 10.38 -8.23
CA LYS A 70 -2.01 10.56 -9.25
C LYS A 70 -2.33 9.80 -10.53
N TYR A 71 -2.84 8.58 -10.43
CA TYR A 71 -3.12 7.72 -11.57
C TYR A 71 -4.60 7.67 -11.96
N ASN A 72 -5.40 8.58 -11.44
CA ASN A 72 -6.82 8.73 -11.77
C ASN A 72 -7.63 7.43 -11.59
N LEU A 73 -7.37 6.72 -10.51
CA LEU A 73 -8.12 5.51 -10.17
C LEU A 73 -9.41 5.89 -9.45
N THR A 74 -10.55 5.65 -10.09
CA THR A 74 -11.87 6.08 -9.61
C THR A 74 -12.82 4.93 -9.32
N ASP A 75 -12.37 3.70 -9.38
CA ASP A 75 -13.16 2.52 -9.05
C ASP A 75 -13.76 2.66 -7.64
N PRO A 76 -15.10 2.58 -7.49
CA PRO A 76 -15.75 2.72 -6.18
C PRO A 76 -15.24 1.73 -5.14
N ALA A 77 -14.92 0.50 -5.54
CA ALA A 77 -14.38 -0.50 -4.63
C ALA A 77 -12.98 -0.12 -4.15
N LEU A 78 -12.14 0.46 -5.01
CA LEU A 78 -10.83 0.98 -4.59
C LEU A 78 -10.97 2.18 -3.67
N MET A 79 -11.97 3.03 -3.90
CA MET A 79 -12.23 4.16 -3.02
C MET A 79 -12.62 3.68 -1.62
N LEU A 80 -13.46 2.66 -1.51
CA LEU A 80 -13.82 2.05 -0.24
C LEU A 80 -12.59 1.41 0.43
N LEU A 81 -11.79 0.67 -0.32
CA LEU A 81 -10.56 0.08 0.20
C LEU A 81 -9.60 1.17 0.70
N GLY A 82 -9.48 2.26 -0.02
CA GLY A 82 -8.67 3.42 0.38
C GLY A 82 -9.15 4.03 1.69
N GLU A 83 -10.45 4.09 1.92
CA GLU A 83 -11.02 4.56 3.20
C GLU A 83 -10.67 3.60 4.35
N ILE A 84 -10.72 2.30 4.11
CA ILE A 84 -10.35 1.29 5.12
C ILE A 84 -8.86 1.43 5.48
N VAL A 85 -7.99 1.58 4.50
CA VAL A 85 -6.54 1.75 4.72
C VAL A 85 -6.26 3.06 5.45
N ARG A 86 -6.90 4.16 5.04
CA ARG A 86 -6.75 5.47 5.67
C ARG A 86 -7.23 5.46 7.12
N ALA A 87 -8.34 4.79 7.38
CA ALA A 87 -8.99 4.76 8.68
C ALA A 87 -8.64 3.50 9.49
N ALA A 88 -7.40 3.00 9.35
CA ALA A 88 -6.97 1.75 9.97
C ALA A 88 -7.20 1.72 11.49
N ASP A 89 -7.18 2.87 12.16
CA ASP A 89 -7.39 2.95 13.60
C ASP A 89 -8.87 3.01 14.01
N SER A 90 -9.76 3.44 13.11
CA SER A 90 -11.16 3.70 13.44
C SER A 90 -12.16 2.82 12.71
N HIS A 91 -11.78 2.20 11.59
CA HIS A 91 -12.62 1.29 10.84
C HIS A 91 -12.39 -0.16 11.28
N PRO A 92 -13.43 -0.95 11.55
CA PRO A 92 -13.26 -2.34 12.00
C PRO A 92 -12.37 -3.20 11.08
N ALA A 93 -12.55 -3.07 9.76
CA ALA A 93 -11.73 -3.79 8.79
C ALA A 93 -10.27 -3.29 8.82
N GLY A 94 -10.05 -2.00 9.03
CA GLY A 94 -8.72 -1.41 9.15
C GLY A 94 -7.98 -1.92 10.38
N ALA A 95 -8.67 -2.04 11.50
CA ALA A 95 -8.10 -2.62 12.72
C ALA A 95 -7.63 -4.06 12.48
N GLY A 96 -8.44 -4.86 11.78
CA GLY A 96 -8.08 -6.22 11.40
C GLY A 96 -6.83 -6.26 10.52
N LEU A 97 -6.72 -5.37 9.55
CA LEU A 97 -5.54 -5.27 8.70
C LEU A 97 -4.27 -4.95 9.50
N ARG A 98 -4.37 -4.09 10.52
CA ARG A 98 -3.23 -3.78 11.39
C ARG A 98 -2.76 -5.01 12.15
N TRP A 99 -3.68 -5.80 12.68
CA TRP A 99 -3.34 -7.06 13.35
C TRP A 99 -2.65 -8.03 12.40
N VAL A 100 -3.19 -8.19 11.19
CA VAL A 100 -2.60 -9.05 10.16
C VAL A 100 -1.19 -8.56 9.80
N ALA A 101 -1.01 -7.27 9.57
CA ALA A 101 0.30 -6.70 9.23
C ALA A 101 1.32 -6.92 10.34
N SER A 102 0.93 -6.70 11.60
CA SER A 102 1.80 -6.97 12.75
C SER A 102 2.17 -8.45 12.84
N GLY A 103 1.21 -9.32 12.59
CA GLY A 103 1.42 -10.77 12.58
C GLY A 103 2.42 -11.20 11.51
N PHE A 104 2.31 -10.69 10.29
CA PHE A 104 3.28 -10.97 9.23
C PHE A 104 4.69 -10.51 9.62
N GLY A 105 4.82 -9.33 10.24
CA GLY A 105 6.10 -8.87 10.77
C GLY A 105 6.68 -9.81 11.82
N ALA A 106 5.83 -10.37 12.67
CA ALA A 106 6.25 -11.30 13.73
C ALA A 106 6.70 -12.67 13.19
N LEU A 107 6.33 -13.03 11.95
CA LEU A 107 6.74 -14.30 11.35
C LEU A 107 8.21 -14.31 10.90
N GLY A 108 8.91 -13.18 10.95
CA GLY A 108 10.32 -13.12 10.54
C GLY A 108 10.54 -13.19 9.04
N LEU A 109 9.51 -12.85 8.25
CA LEU A 109 9.60 -12.86 6.79
C LEU A 109 10.28 -11.60 6.27
N SER A 110 10.93 -11.69 5.11
CA SER A 110 11.42 -10.51 4.39
C SER A 110 10.25 -9.71 3.83
N ASP A 111 10.50 -8.44 3.46
CA ASP A 111 9.47 -7.59 2.86
C ASP A 111 8.90 -8.23 1.58
N HIS A 112 9.74 -8.79 0.73
CA HIS A 112 9.27 -9.48 -0.49
C HIS A 112 8.40 -10.68 -0.19
N GLU A 113 8.75 -11.47 0.82
CA GLU A 113 7.95 -12.61 1.25
C GLU A 113 6.60 -12.17 1.82
N ILE A 114 6.57 -11.05 2.55
CA ILE A 114 5.32 -10.49 3.06
C ILE A 114 4.42 -10.07 1.90
N LEU A 115 4.94 -9.36 0.89
CA LEU A 115 4.15 -9.01 -0.28
C LEU A 115 3.57 -10.23 -0.98
N GLU A 116 4.40 -11.24 -1.21
CA GLU A 116 3.99 -12.46 -1.90
C GLU A 116 2.82 -13.15 -1.18
N ARG A 117 2.83 -13.17 0.14
CA ARG A 117 1.81 -13.87 0.94
C ARG A 117 0.61 -12.99 1.29
N GLU A 118 0.83 -11.73 1.60
CA GLU A 118 -0.23 -10.84 2.06
C GLU A 118 -1.07 -10.24 0.93
N PHE A 119 -0.60 -10.26 -0.31
CA PHE A 119 -1.38 -9.75 -1.44
C PHE A 119 -2.74 -10.43 -1.56
N ILE A 120 -2.86 -11.71 -1.20
CA ILE A 120 -4.14 -12.42 -1.23
C ILE A 120 -5.14 -11.83 -0.22
N VAL A 121 -4.68 -11.29 0.89
CA VAL A 121 -5.54 -10.60 1.87
C VAL A 121 -6.17 -9.37 1.22
N TYR A 122 -5.40 -8.61 0.46
CA TYR A 122 -5.92 -7.43 -0.25
C TYR A 122 -6.81 -7.81 -1.44
N ASP A 123 -6.51 -8.91 -2.14
CA ASP A 123 -7.40 -9.45 -3.17
C ASP A 123 -8.79 -9.77 -2.57
N ALA A 124 -8.81 -10.44 -1.41
CA ALA A 124 -10.05 -10.78 -0.72
C ALA A 124 -10.80 -9.53 -0.23
N LEU A 125 -10.08 -8.59 0.35
CA LEU A 125 -10.66 -7.34 0.83
C LEU A 125 -11.25 -6.52 -0.32
N TYR A 126 -10.55 -6.46 -1.44
CA TYR A 126 -11.04 -5.78 -2.64
C TYR A 126 -12.30 -6.44 -3.19
N ALA A 127 -12.36 -7.77 -3.23
CA ALA A 127 -13.54 -8.51 -3.65
C ALA A 127 -14.74 -8.17 -2.76
N GLU A 128 -14.54 -8.05 -1.45
CA GLU A 128 -15.60 -7.66 -0.53
C GLU A 128 -16.01 -6.19 -0.76
N CYS A 129 -15.08 -5.31 -1.02
CA CYS A 129 -15.38 -3.92 -1.38
C CYS A 129 -16.22 -3.83 -2.66
N ARG A 130 -15.93 -4.66 -3.66
CA ARG A 130 -16.76 -4.75 -4.87
C ARG A 130 -18.17 -5.21 -4.56
N ARG A 131 -18.31 -6.21 -3.71
CA ARG A 131 -19.63 -6.70 -3.28
C ARG A 131 -20.42 -5.63 -2.56
N GLN A 132 -19.77 -4.87 -1.66
CA GLN A 132 -20.40 -3.81 -0.89
C GLN A 132 -20.83 -2.62 -1.77
N THR A 133 -20.09 -2.32 -2.81
CA THR A 133 -20.35 -1.18 -3.70
C THR A 133 -21.15 -1.56 -4.94
N GLY A 134 -21.43 -2.83 -5.14
CA GLY A 134 -22.15 -3.32 -6.32
C GLY A 134 -21.34 -3.22 -7.62
N SER A 135 -20.04 -3.16 -7.50
CA SER A 135 -19.16 -2.96 -8.67
C SER A 135 -18.31 -4.17 -9.07
#